data_b4aed2b03b778e25ab427fb1fe794c5a
#
_entry.id   b4aed2b03b778e25ab427fb1fe794c5a
#
_cell.length_a   1.000
_cell.length_b   1.000
_cell.length_c   1.000
_cell.angle_alpha   90.00
_cell.angle_beta   90.00
_cell.angle_gamma   90.00
#
_symmetry.space_group_name_H-M   'P 1'
#
loop_
_entity.id
_entity.type
_entity.pdbx_description
1 polymer ?
#
loop_
_entity_poly.entity_id
_entity_poly.type
_entity_poly.pdbx_seq_one_letter_code
_entity_poly.pdbx_strand_id
1 'polypeptide(L)'
;DVALVAGATAYNAGQQGYHLVADGEGLIKAIIAVAVTQKFYDEHPEIIEKLEEAQTEIADFMEEKPDETMQIVADELDLDTDAVKSMYDFYDFSTEITDDDKEGFQKTADFMYESGMIDEAFDVKQLFIEK
;
A
#
# COMPACT_ATOMS: atom_id res chain seq x y z
N ASP A 1 27.56 -7.87 -3.01
CA ASP A 1 26.58 -7.72 -1.90
C ASP A 1 25.20 -7.54 -2.52
N VAL A 2 24.16 -7.90 -1.79
CA VAL A 2 22.75 -7.80 -2.18
C VAL A 2 22.00 -7.01 -1.11
N ALA A 3 21.07 -6.14 -1.50
CA ALA A 3 20.21 -5.39 -0.60
C ALA A 3 18.74 -5.54 -1.03
N LEU A 4 17.84 -5.54 -0.05
CA LEU A 4 16.41 -5.43 -0.27
C LEU A 4 16.04 -3.95 -0.24
N VAL A 5 15.45 -3.45 -1.31
CA VAL A 5 15.05 -2.05 -1.46
C VAL A 5 13.66 -1.97 -2.10
N ALA A 6 12.94 -0.87 -1.89
CA ALA A 6 11.62 -0.64 -2.45
C ALA A 6 11.42 0.84 -2.80
N GLY A 7 10.37 1.16 -3.55
CA GLY A 7 9.96 2.52 -3.90
C GLY A 7 11.07 3.34 -4.55
N ALA A 8 11.19 4.60 -4.17
CA ALA A 8 12.18 5.53 -4.71
C ALA A 8 13.63 5.03 -4.55
N THR A 9 13.94 4.30 -3.47
CA THR A 9 15.29 3.74 -3.27
C THR A 9 15.61 2.67 -4.33
N ALA A 10 14.64 1.82 -4.69
CA ALA A 10 14.80 0.82 -5.74
C ALA A 10 15.01 1.49 -7.11
N TYR A 11 14.19 2.51 -7.42
CA TYR A 11 14.34 3.31 -8.63
C TYR A 11 15.74 3.92 -8.72
N ASN A 12 16.17 4.64 -7.69
CA ASN A 12 17.49 5.28 -7.65
C ASN A 12 18.65 4.27 -7.76
N ALA A 13 18.52 3.09 -7.17
CA ALA A 13 19.49 2.02 -7.32
C ALA A 13 19.63 1.59 -8.78
N GLY A 14 18.52 1.41 -9.50
CA GLY A 14 18.52 1.11 -10.93
C GLY A 14 19.26 2.18 -11.74
N GLN A 15 19.01 3.46 -11.46
CA GLN A 15 19.70 4.59 -12.14
C GLN A 15 21.22 4.61 -11.86
N GLN A 16 21.66 4.10 -10.72
CA GLN A 16 23.07 3.99 -10.35
C GLN A 16 23.76 2.73 -10.90
N GLY A 17 23.05 1.93 -11.70
CA GLY A 17 23.61 0.75 -12.36
C GLY A 17 23.55 -0.54 -11.52
N TYR A 18 22.80 -0.55 -10.44
CA TYR A 18 22.49 -1.81 -9.74
C TYR A 18 21.49 -2.62 -10.56
N HIS A 19 21.56 -3.94 -10.41
CA HIS A 19 20.73 -4.88 -11.16
C HIS A 19 19.70 -5.53 -10.25
N LEU A 20 18.45 -5.62 -10.72
CA LEU A 20 17.43 -6.44 -10.09
C LEU A 20 17.83 -7.92 -10.16
N VAL A 21 17.88 -8.58 -9.02
CA VAL A 21 18.16 -10.02 -8.91
C VAL A 21 16.87 -10.83 -8.83
N ALA A 22 15.91 -10.33 -8.03
CA ALA A 22 14.58 -10.89 -7.88
C ALA A 22 13.67 -9.81 -7.31
N ASP A 23 12.38 -9.93 -7.56
CA ASP A 23 11.32 -9.12 -6.98
C ASP A 23 10.28 -10.00 -6.27
N GLY A 24 9.25 -9.37 -5.76
CA GLY A 24 8.14 -10.03 -5.07
C GLY A 24 6.94 -10.37 -5.94
N GLU A 25 7.04 -10.19 -7.28
CA GLU A 25 5.92 -10.45 -8.19
C GLU A 25 5.45 -11.89 -8.08
N GLY A 26 4.16 -12.09 -7.87
CA GLY A 26 3.53 -13.41 -7.70
C GLY A 26 3.82 -14.10 -6.35
N LEU A 27 4.65 -13.51 -5.47
CA LEU A 27 4.97 -14.07 -4.16
C LEU A 27 4.26 -13.35 -3.03
N ILE A 28 4.28 -12.02 -3.06
CA ILE A 28 3.67 -11.17 -2.04
C ILE A 28 2.86 -10.05 -2.70
N LYS A 29 1.79 -9.65 -2.03
CA LYS A 29 1.03 -8.44 -2.34
C LYS A 29 1.29 -7.44 -1.25
N ALA A 30 2.00 -6.35 -1.56
CA ALA A 30 2.27 -5.28 -0.60
C ALA A 30 1.01 -4.42 -0.47
N ILE A 31 0.21 -4.70 0.56
CA ILE A 31 -1.04 -4.00 0.82
C ILE A 31 -0.78 -2.95 1.90
N ILE A 32 -1.15 -1.71 1.61
CA ILE A 32 -1.15 -0.61 2.59
C ILE A 32 -2.58 -0.43 3.08
N ALA A 33 -2.77 -0.50 4.39
CA ALA A 33 -4.08 -0.36 4.99
C ALA A 33 -4.09 0.73 6.06
N VAL A 34 -5.22 1.42 6.19
CA VAL A 34 -5.50 2.28 7.33
C VAL A 34 -6.17 1.43 8.40
N ALA A 35 -5.63 1.45 9.60
CA ALA A 35 -6.18 0.71 10.74
C ALA A 35 -6.58 1.65 11.87
N VAL A 36 -7.68 1.33 12.51
CA VAL A 36 -8.19 2.03 13.70
C VAL A 36 -8.49 1.02 14.81
N THR A 37 -8.45 1.45 16.06
CA THR A 37 -8.91 0.59 17.15
C THR A 37 -10.44 0.48 17.13
N GLN A 38 -10.98 -0.66 17.59
CA GLN A 38 -12.43 -0.84 17.71
C GLN A 38 -13.06 0.29 18.55
N LYS A 39 -12.42 0.67 19.64
CA LYS A 39 -12.87 1.76 20.49
C LYS A 39 -12.99 3.09 19.72
N PHE A 40 -12.00 3.44 18.90
CA PHE A 40 -12.03 4.66 18.11
C PHE A 40 -13.15 4.63 17.06
N TYR A 41 -13.33 3.47 16.43
CA TYR A 41 -14.41 3.27 15.46
C TYR A 41 -15.79 3.45 16.10
N ASP A 42 -16.01 2.89 17.28
CA ASP A 42 -17.28 2.97 18.01
C ASP A 42 -17.59 4.39 18.52
N GLU A 43 -16.54 5.13 18.91
CA GLU A 43 -16.68 6.48 19.47
C GLU A 43 -16.76 7.58 18.40
N HIS A 44 -16.21 7.33 17.20
CA HIS A 44 -16.03 8.33 16.15
C HIS A 44 -16.35 7.82 14.73
N PRO A 45 -17.53 7.22 14.51
CA PRO A 45 -17.89 6.70 13.19
C PRO A 45 -17.88 7.79 12.10
N GLU A 46 -18.21 9.05 12.47
CA GLU A 46 -18.20 10.18 11.57
C GLU A 46 -16.80 10.55 11.05
N ILE A 47 -15.74 10.17 11.78
CA ILE A 47 -14.35 10.40 11.31
C ILE A 47 -13.99 9.34 10.27
N ILE A 48 -14.46 8.11 10.45
CA ILE A 48 -14.24 7.05 9.47
C ILE A 48 -14.93 7.38 8.15
N GLU A 49 -16.19 7.83 8.20
CA GLU A 49 -16.93 8.27 6.99
C GLU A 49 -16.17 9.39 6.26
N LYS A 50 -15.69 10.41 6.98
CA LYS A 50 -14.91 11.50 6.38
C LYS A 50 -13.58 11.05 5.81
N LEU A 51 -12.93 10.06 6.42
CA LEU A 51 -11.70 9.49 5.88
C LEU A 51 -11.95 8.78 4.57
N GLU A 52 -13.04 8.02 4.46
CA GLU A 52 -13.45 7.35 3.23
C GLU A 52 -13.83 8.35 2.13
N GLU A 53 -14.58 9.41 2.48
CA GLU A 53 -14.87 10.52 1.57
C GLU A 53 -13.58 11.16 1.04
N ALA A 54 -12.64 11.48 1.93
CA ALA A 54 -11.34 12.05 1.54
C ALA A 54 -10.52 11.12 0.63
N GLN A 55 -10.52 9.80 0.90
CA GLN A 55 -9.86 8.83 0.02
C GLN A 55 -10.50 8.79 -1.36
N THR A 56 -11.83 8.87 -1.44
CA THR A 56 -12.55 8.93 -2.71
C THR A 56 -12.21 10.21 -3.47
N GLU A 57 -12.22 11.38 -2.81
CA GLU A 57 -11.85 12.65 -3.43
C GLU A 57 -10.39 12.65 -3.95
N ILE A 58 -9.47 12.00 -3.23
CA ILE A 58 -8.09 11.83 -3.68
C ILE A 58 -8.03 10.96 -4.94
N ALA A 59 -8.74 9.83 -4.96
CA ALA A 59 -8.77 8.93 -6.11
C ALA A 59 -9.35 9.64 -7.35
N ASP A 60 -10.45 10.36 -7.19
CA ASP A 60 -11.07 11.17 -8.25
C ASP A 60 -10.11 12.25 -8.76
N PHE A 61 -9.42 12.95 -7.87
CA PHE A 61 -8.41 13.94 -8.25
C PHE A 61 -7.26 13.32 -9.05
N MET A 62 -6.77 12.14 -8.65
CA MET A 62 -5.70 11.42 -9.35
C MET A 62 -6.12 11.02 -10.76
N GLU A 63 -7.38 10.60 -10.94
CA GLU A 63 -7.94 10.24 -12.24
C GLU A 63 -8.19 11.47 -13.14
N GLU A 64 -8.75 12.54 -12.57
CA GLU A 64 -9.08 13.74 -13.32
C GLU A 64 -7.85 14.60 -13.70
N LYS A 65 -6.80 14.55 -12.84
CA LYS A 65 -5.62 15.41 -12.95
C LYS A 65 -4.30 14.63 -12.82
N PRO A 66 -4.04 13.67 -13.70
CA PRO A 66 -2.87 12.79 -13.57
C PRO A 66 -1.54 13.55 -13.60
N ASP A 67 -1.38 14.56 -14.46
CA ASP A 67 -0.14 15.33 -14.53
C ASP A 67 0.11 16.18 -13.27
N GLU A 68 -0.94 16.76 -12.69
CA GLU A 68 -0.85 17.51 -11.42
C GLU A 68 -0.52 16.56 -10.26
N THR A 69 -1.14 15.39 -10.24
CA THR A 69 -0.83 14.32 -9.28
C THR A 69 0.64 13.92 -9.34
N MET A 70 1.17 13.65 -10.54
CA MET A 70 2.58 13.27 -10.72
C MET A 70 3.51 14.39 -10.23
N GLN A 71 3.16 15.66 -10.47
CA GLN A 71 3.97 16.79 -10.01
C GLN A 71 3.96 16.90 -8.48
N ILE A 72 2.80 16.77 -7.83
CA ILE A 72 2.68 16.80 -6.37
C ILE A 72 3.54 15.70 -5.74
N VAL A 73 3.45 14.47 -6.26
CA VAL A 73 4.24 13.34 -5.76
C VAL A 73 5.74 13.53 -6.01
N ALA A 74 6.11 14.07 -7.17
CA ALA A 74 7.51 14.36 -7.51
C ALA A 74 8.11 15.40 -6.54
N ASP A 75 7.38 16.47 -6.27
CA ASP A 75 7.80 17.52 -5.35
C ASP A 75 7.96 16.99 -3.91
N GLU A 76 7.04 16.14 -3.45
CA GLU A 76 7.08 15.55 -2.10
C GLU A 76 8.21 14.54 -1.92
N LEU A 77 8.52 13.77 -2.96
CA LEU A 77 9.56 12.73 -2.92
C LEU A 77 10.96 13.23 -3.34
N ASP A 78 11.10 14.49 -3.73
CA ASP A 78 12.32 15.08 -4.31
C ASP A 78 12.81 14.25 -5.53
N LEU A 79 11.86 13.92 -6.42
CA LEU A 79 12.07 13.19 -7.66
C LEU A 79 11.63 14.02 -8.87
N ASP A 80 12.07 13.61 -10.07
CA ASP A 80 11.44 14.12 -11.28
C ASP A 80 10.13 13.39 -11.62
N THR A 81 9.28 14.01 -12.41
CA THR A 81 7.97 13.44 -12.79
C THR A 81 8.09 12.16 -13.63
N ASP A 82 9.18 11.97 -14.38
CA ASP A 82 9.41 10.77 -15.16
C ASP A 82 9.74 9.58 -14.24
N ALA A 83 10.47 9.83 -13.14
CA ALA A 83 10.69 8.84 -12.10
C ALA A 83 9.38 8.40 -11.45
N VAL A 84 8.52 9.35 -11.07
CA VAL A 84 7.19 9.05 -10.50
C VAL A 84 6.35 8.23 -11.47
N LYS A 85 6.26 8.63 -12.73
CA LYS A 85 5.52 7.91 -13.77
C LYS A 85 6.01 6.46 -13.93
N SER A 86 7.32 6.24 -13.90
CA SER A 86 7.88 4.90 -14.03
C SER A 86 7.58 3.97 -12.86
N MET A 87 7.27 4.53 -11.69
CA MET A 87 6.90 3.78 -10.49
C MET A 87 5.39 3.62 -10.34
N TYR A 88 4.59 4.49 -10.95
CA TYR A 88 3.14 4.57 -10.74
C TYR A 88 2.42 3.24 -11.00
N ASP A 89 2.79 2.55 -12.07
CA ASP A 89 2.20 1.28 -12.49
C ASP A 89 2.45 0.11 -11.52
N PHE A 90 3.37 0.28 -10.56
CA PHE A 90 3.61 -0.73 -9.52
C PHE A 90 2.67 -0.60 -8.32
N TYR A 91 1.82 0.43 -8.29
CA TYR A 91 0.92 0.70 -7.18
C TYR A 91 -0.53 0.59 -7.61
N ASP A 92 -1.33 -0.04 -6.79
CA ASP A 92 -2.79 -0.04 -6.88
C ASP A 92 -3.33 1.00 -5.88
N PHE A 93 -3.98 2.04 -6.40
CA PHE A 93 -4.59 3.11 -5.61
C PHE A 93 -6.09 2.91 -5.38
N SER A 94 -6.62 1.73 -5.74
CA SER A 94 -8.01 1.37 -5.43
C SER A 94 -8.26 1.40 -3.93
N THR A 95 -9.40 1.95 -3.54
CA THR A 95 -9.87 1.94 -2.16
C THR A 95 -10.77 0.74 -1.85
N GLU A 96 -11.07 -0.10 -2.85
CA GLU A 96 -11.87 -1.30 -2.71
C GLU A 96 -11.03 -2.43 -2.11
N ILE A 97 -11.51 -3.02 -1.01
CA ILE A 97 -10.90 -4.20 -0.40
C ILE A 97 -11.51 -5.45 -1.05
N THR A 98 -10.73 -6.08 -1.90
CA THR A 98 -11.13 -7.30 -2.62
C THR A 98 -10.94 -8.56 -1.78
N ASP A 99 -11.52 -9.68 -2.22
CA ASP A 99 -11.26 -10.97 -1.60
C ASP A 99 -9.80 -11.41 -1.76
N ASP A 100 -9.16 -11.04 -2.87
CA ASP A 100 -7.72 -11.28 -3.11
C ASP A 100 -6.84 -10.50 -2.12
N ASP A 101 -7.23 -9.29 -1.74
CA ASP A 101 -6.55 -8.53 -0.68
C ASP A 101 -6.65 -9.24 0.67
N LYS A 102 -7.84 -9.72 1.02
CA LYS A 102 -8.06 -10.49 2.26
C LYS A 102 -7.24 -11.77 2.30
N GLU A 103 -7.14 -12.48 1.16
CA GLU A 103 -6.26 -13.65 1.04
C GLU A 103 -4.78 -13.28 1.19
N GLY A 104 -4.35 -12.15 0.62
CA GLY A 104 -3.00 -11.62 0.78
C GLY A 104 -2.65 -11.31 2.24
N PHE A 105 -3.57 -10.67 2.97
CA PHE A 105 -3.45 -10.46 4.42
C PHE A 105 -3.38 -11.76 5.19
N GLN A 106 -4.21 -12.77 4.85
CA GLN A 106 -4.19 -14.06 5.52
C GLN A 106 -2.85 -14.77 5.33
N LYS A 107 -2.30 -14.80 4.12
CA LYS A 107 -0.97 -15.36 3.84
C LYS A 107 0.13 -14.69 4.68
N THR A 108 0.03 -13.37 4.84
CA THR A 108 0.97 -12.62 5.69
C THR A 108 0.83 -13.01 7.16
N ALA A 109 -0.40 -13.11 7.67
CA ALA A 109 -0.66 -13.52 9.06
C ALA A 109 -0.18 -14.95 9.33
N ASP A 110 -0.44 -15.88 8.42
CA ASP A 110 0.01 -17.27 8.52
C ASP A 110 1.55 -17.33 8.54
N PHE A 111 2.23 -16.60 7.67
CA PHE A 111 3.69 -16.50 7.68
C PHE A 111 4.23 -15.90 8.99
N MET A 112 3.60 -14.87 9.52
CA MET A 112 3.99 -14.27 10.79
C MET A 112 3.86 -15.27 11.95
N TYR A 113 2.81 -16.07 11.95
CA TYR A 113 2.63 -17.14 12.93
C TYR A 113 3.66 -18.24 12.76
N GLU A 114 3.88 -18.78 11.57
CA GLU A 114 4.84 -19.83 11.28
C GLU A 114 6.30 -19.41 11.59
N SER A 115 6.63 -18.14 11.40
CA SER A 115 7.94 -17.58 11.71
C SER A 115 8.12 -17.15 13.17
N GLY A 116 7.08 -17.27 14.01
CA GLY A 116 7.11 -16.88 15.42
C GLY A 116 7.12 -15.37 15.67
N MET A 117 6.65 -14.58 14.70
CA MET A 117 6.48 -13.13 14.85
C MET A 117 5.23 -12.77 15.66
N ILE A 118 4.22 -13.65 15.63
CA ILE A 118 3.04 -13.59 16.47
C ILE A 118 2.82 -14.93 17.18
N ASP A 119 2.25 -14.89 18.38
CA ASP A 119 2.12 -16.06 19.25
C ASP A 119 0.94 -16.97 18.86
N GLU A 120 -0.08 -16.44 18.19
CA GLU A 120 -1.31 -17.14 17.85
C GLU A 120 -1.70 -16.87 16.40
N ALA A 121 -2.18 -17.92 15.71
CA ALA A 121 -2.81 -17.77 14.39
C ALA A 121 -4.19 -17.13 14.54
N PHE A 122 -4.57 -16.28 13.60
CA PHE A 122 -5.90 -15.65 13.62
C PHE A 122 -6.48 -15.51 12.20
N ASP A 123 -7.79 -15.43 12.12
CA ASP A 123 -8.52 -15.13 10.88
C ASP A 123 -8.53 -13.61 10.66
N VAL A 124 -7.85 -13.15 9.60
CA VAL A 124 -7.76 -11.73 9.28
C VAL A 124 -9.10 -11.09 8.94
N LYS A 125 -10.14 -11.86 8.64
CA LYS A 125 -11.49 -11.33 8.39
C LYS A 125 -12.03 -10.53 9.57
N GLN A 126 -11.54 -10.83 10.78
CA GLN A 126 -11.90 -10.08 11.99
C GLN A 126 -11.35 -8.65 12.01
N LEU A 127 -10.39 -8.32 11.15
CA LEU A 127 -9.80 -6.99 11.07
C LEU A 127 -10.56 -6.04 10.14
N PHE A 128 -11.39 -6.57 9.25
CA PHE A 128 -12.12 -5.75 8.29
C PHE A 128 -13.44 -5.27 8.87
N ILE A 129 -13.73 -3.99 8.67
CA ILE A 129 -15.02 -3.40 8.99
C ILE A 129 -16.02 -3.91 7.95
N GLU A 130 -16.99 -4.69 8.38
CA GLU A 130 -18.12 -5.08 7.53
C GLU A 130 -19.12 -3.90 7.49
N LYS A 131 -19.48 -3.48 6.27
CA LYS A 131 -20.50 -2.44 6.03
C LYS A 131 -21.86 -3.06 5.77
#